data_0066ec11ad220cbdfeebc1ceec750cd5
#
_entry.id   0066ec11ad220cbdfeebc1ceec750cd5
#
_cell.length_a   1.000
_cell.length_b   1.000
_cell.length_c   1.000
_cell.angle_alpha   90.00
_cell.angle_beta   90.00
_cell.angle_gamma   90.00
#
_symmetry.space_group_name_H-M   'P 1'
#
loop_
_entity.id
_entity.type
_entity.pdbx_description
1 polymer ?
#
loop_
_entity_poly.entity_id
_entity_poly.type
_entity_poly.pdbx_seq_one_letter_code
_entity_poly.pdbx_strand_id
1 'polypeptide(L)'
;MIGVVKESIKILIKGTARLGIVWPFVFFFSRVVQEVKPDAGVASIDKPVLLALNPDRFVSDLNILANSKNFRILKVSFKWQTMLLALFWPSNISSLSKLKRYYNPEDNEPVIKIQKQIRKFMKKFLRSLYSRLNVNCVIGAGILYSQDYEWGLVSNSIGVPYVVMHRENIYSPTFYKKGLQDIFRQMNKFAGEYIIVHNEMMKSTIIDSGFVSPEKISSLGCLRMDEYCRRIQSLNTTTNSRKTGKRRKKVTFFSFTYASSIKSKSYDCPDEHFSKNRDSGFIDLFEHVHASIAQLAIQNKDVEFVIKPKWGGKWMDEIEYVLNKNGYKPENIDNLTITPDVNAQDLIVGSDVICSFGSTTILEAAITDKPIVIPNFDEASNPEYSKYIRFKDEYNIFDIANSVSEFEELVINRLKNPEVSEDCMQKRYALFEKYVSSMAGNALDKYVKVISQVINERR
;
A
#
# COMPACT_ATOMS: atom_id res chain seq x y z
N MET A 1 20.32 -4.75 -38.85
CA MET A 1 20.53 -3.29 -38.85
C MET A 1 19.90 -2.61 -37.65
N ILE A 2 18.62 -2.77 -37.36
CA ILE A 2 17.89 -2.13 -36.20
C ILE A 2 18.50 -2.49 -34.84
N GLY A 3 18.96 -3.73 -34.64
CA GLY A 3 19.58 -4.17 -33.38
C GLY A 3 20.93 -3.51 -33.10
N VAL A 4 21.76 -3.34 -34.12
CA VAL A 4 23.07 -2.71 -34.01
C VAL A 4 22.93 -1.21 -33.70
N VAL A 5 22.00 -0.53 -34.33
CA VAL A 5 21.71 0.89 -34.07
C VAL A 5 21.24 1.09 -32.63
N LYS A 6 20.37 0.22 -32.12
CA LYS A 6 19.87 0.29 -30.71
C LYS A 6 21.04 0.10 -29.71
N GLU A 7 21.95 -0.84 -29.94
CA GLU A 7 23.11 -1.04 -29.06
C GLU A 7 24.09 0.14 -29.12
N SER A 8 24.36 0.69 -30.31
CA SER A 8 25.21 1.88 -30.45
C SER A 8 24.68 3.09 -29.72
N ILE A 9 23.34 3.34 -29.78
CA ILE A 9 22.68 4.40 -29.03
C ILE A 9 22.82 4.18 -27.53
N LYS A 10 22.64 2.95 -27.04
CA LYS A 10 22.83 2.61 -25.65
C LYS A 10 24.24 2.88 -25.13
N ILE A 11 25.23 2.50 -25.92
CA ILE A 11 26.65 2.75 -25.61
C ILE A 11 26.91 4.26 -25.53
N LEU A 12 26.43 5.04 -26.52
CA LEU A 12 26.54 6.49 -26.50
C LEU A 12 25.93 7.14 -25.27
N ILE A 13 24.71 6.76 -24.92
CA ILE A 13 24.02 7.27 -23.74
C ILE A 13 24.78 6.93 -22.45
N LYS A 14 25.27 5.68 -22.31
CA LYS A 14 26.10 5.28 -21.18
C LYS A 14 27.43 6.06 -21.12
N GLY A 15 28.05 6.25 -22.24
CA GLY A 15 29.26 7.04 -22.35
C GLY A 15 29.05 8.50 -21.92
N THR A 16 28.04 9.14 -22.44
CA THR A 16 27.61 10.52 -22.08
C THR A 16 27.38 10.66 -20.57
N ALA A 17 26.64 9.72 -19.95
CA ALA A 17 26.42 9.72 -18.52
C ALA A 17 27.73 9.55 -17.72
N ARG A 18 28.61 8.62 -18.11
CA ARG A 18 29.89 8.37 -17.43
C ARG A 18 30.85 9.53 -17.53
N LEU A 19 30.82 10.28 -18.62
CA LEU A 19 31.57 11.54 -18.79
C LEU A 19 31.00 12.68 -17.95
N GLY A 20 29.85 12.49 -17.34
CA GLY A 20 29.20 13.50 -16.50
C GLY A 20 28.52 14.63 -17.30
N ILE A 21 28.20 14.38 -18.56
CA ILE A 21 27.47 15.31 -19.42
C ILE A 21 25.97 15.15 -19.10
N VAL A 22 25.38 16.13 -18.42
CA VAL A 22 24.01 16.01 -17.87
C VAL A 22 22.93 16.69 -18.69
N TRP A 23 23.26 17.68 -19.54
CA TRP A 23 22.26 18.51 -20.23
C TRP A 23 21.27 17.73 -21.12
N PRO A 24 21.64 16.64 -21.84
CA PRO A 24 20.67 15.87 -22.62
C PRO A 24 19.64 15.17 -21.72
N PHE A 25 20.09 14.68 -20.56
CA PHE A 25 19.22 14.06 -19.56
C PHE A 25 18.27 15.07 -18.90
N VAL A 26 18.77 16.26 -18.56
CA VAL A 26 17.95 17.34 -18.01
C VAL A 26 16.87 17.75 -19.01
N PHE A 27 17.23 17.92 -20.27
CA PHE A 27 16.29 18.27 -21.33
C PHE A 27 15.22 17.20 -21.52
N PHE A 28 15.62 15.92 -21.55
CA PHE A 28 14.70 14.79 -21.64
C PHE A 28 13.78 14.69 -20.42
N PHE A 29 14.34 14.69 -19.21
CA PHE A 29 13.57 14.57 -17.98
C PHE A 29 12.59 15.73 -17.76
N SER A 30 12.97 16.95 -18.14
CA SER A 30 12.06 18.09 -18.05
C SER A 30 10.80 17.99 -18.95
N ARG A 31 10.80 17.04 -19.90
CA ARG A 31 9.65 16.76 -20.77
C ARG A 31 8.85 15.52 -20.35
N VAL A 32 9.49 14.54 -19.73
CA VAL A 32 8.82 13.30 -19.30
C VAL A 32 8.29 13.38 -17.89
N VAL A 33 8.72 14.37 -17.09
CA VAL A 33 8.11 14.69 -15.81
C VAL A 33 6.71 15.26 -16.09
N GLN A 34 5.73 14.72 -15.40
CA GLN A 34 4.32 15.06 -15.55
C GLN A 34 3.81 15.78 -14.31
N GLU A 35 2.82 16.62 -14.45
CA GLU A 35 2.13 17.27 -13.33
C GLU A 35 0.91 16.45 -12.90
N VAL A 36 0.71 16.30 -11.60
CA VAL A 36 -0.53 15.78 -11.04
C VAL A 36 -1.53 16.93 -10.99
N LYS A 37 -2.53 16.86 -11.84
CA LYS A 37 -3.56 17.92 -11.92
C LYS A 37 -4.57 17.74 -10.78
N PRO A 38 -4.93 18.82 -10.06
CA PRO A 38 -6.06 18.77 -9.14
C PRO A 38 -7.37 18.60 -9.93
N ASP A 39 -8.37 17.98 -9.29
CA ASP A 39 -9.68 17.70 -9.90
C ASP A 39 -10.42 19.01 -10.25
N ALA A 40 -10.24 20.07 -9.48
CA ALA A 40 -10.83 21.38 -9.69
C ALA A 40 -9.76 22.45 -9.94
N GLY A 41 -9.53 22.78 -11.21
CA GLY A 41 -8.71 23.90 -11.64
C GLY A 41 -7.22 23.59 -11.85
N VAL A 42 -6.43 24.64 -12.08
CA VAL A 42 -4.98 24.55 -12.28
C VAL A 42 -4.28 24.81 -10.96
N ALA A 43 -3.21 24.06 -10.67
CA ALA A 43 -2.36 24.34 -9.52
C ALA A 43 -1.74 25.74 -9.67
N SER A 44 -1.73 26.53 -8.58
CA SER A 44 -1.12 27.86 -8.57
C SER A 44 0.39 27.76 -8.85
N ILE A 45 0.88 28.58 -9.76
CA ILE A 45 2.29 28.63 -10.18
C ILE A 45 3.21 29.01 -9.00
N ASP A 46 2.68 29.76 -8.04
CA ASP A 46 3.45 30.28 -6.89
C ASP A 46 3.60 29.31 -5.71
N LYS A 47 3.04 28.10 -5.83
CA LYS A 47 3.11 27.10 -4.75
C LYS A 47 4.43 26.33 -4.80
N PRO A 48 4.94 25.89 -3.62
CA PRO A 48 6.10 25.00 -3.57
C PRO A 48 5.90 23.74 -4.42
N VAL A 49 6.94 23.37 -5.17
CA VAL A 49 6.92 22.24 -6.09
C VAL A 49 7.46 21.01 -5.38
N LEU A 50 6.64 19.96 -5.31
CA LEU A 50 7.03 18.63 -4.85
C LEU A 50 7.29 17.73 -6.05
N LEU A 51 8.43 17.01 -6.06
CA LEU A 51 8.70 15.97 -7.05
C LEU A 51 8.46 14.58 -6.45
N ALA A 52 7.43 13.90 -6.92
CA ALA A 52 7.07 12.55 -6.49
C ALA A 52 7.89 11.49 -7.24
N LEU A 53 8.57 10.64 -6.48
CA LEU A 53 9.26 9.45 -6.95
C LEU A 53 8.33 8.25 -6.92
N ASN A 54 8.40 7.36 -7.94
CA ASN A 54 7.60 6.14 -7.99
C ASN A 54 6.08 6.38 -7.74
N PRO A 55 5.46 7.30 -8.50
CA PRO A 55 4.13 7.82 -8.21
C PRO A 55 3.03 6.75 -8.18
N ASP A 56 3.19 5.67 -8.94
CA ASP A 56 2.21 4.58 -9.04
C ASP A 56 1.98 3.87 -7.69
N ARG A 57 2.91 4.04 -6.74
CA ARG A 57 2.79 3.49 -5.39
C ARG A 57 1.88 4.26 -4.47
N PHE A 58 1.61 5.55 -4.75
CA PHE A 58 0.81 6.43 -3.87
C PHE A 58 -0.03 7.47 -4.64
N VAL A 59 -0.60 7.05 -5.77
CA VAL A 59 -1.44 7.92 -6.63
C VAL A 59 -2.52 8.63 -5.84
N SER A 60 -3.25 7.91 -4.98
CA SER A 60 -4.34 8.50 -4.16
C SER A 60 -3.84 9.61 -3.26
N ASP A 61 -2.69 9.38 -2.59
CA ASP A 61 -2.11 10.38 -1.69
C ASP A 61 -1.62 11.61 -2.45
N LEU A 62 -1.06 11.41 -3.67
CA LEU A 62 -0.65 12.51 -4.55
C LEU A 62 -1.83 13.34 -5.03
N ASN A 63 -2.95 12.72 -5.38
CA ASN A 63 -4.17 13.41 -5.80
C ASN A 63 -4.74 14.26 -4.64
N ILE A 64 -4.78 13.70 -3.42
CA ILE A 64 -5.25 14.43 -2.24
C ILE A 64 -4.36 15.64 -1.95
N LEU A 65 -3.03 15.47 -2.00
CA LEU A 65 -2.10 16.58 -1.84
C LEU A 65 -2.24 17.64 -2.95
N ALA A 66 -2.46 17.23 -4.20
CA ALA A 66 -2.69 18.16 -5.30
C ALA A 66 -4.00 18.94 -5.11
N ASN A 67 -5.07 18.24 -4.71
CA ASN A 67 -6.39 18.83 -4.45
C ASN A 67 -6.38 19.82 -3.27
N SER A 68 -5.44 19.68 -2.33
CA SER A 68 -5.28 20.63 -1.23
C SER A 68 -4.84 22.02 -1.69
N LYS A 69 -4.32 22.14 -2.93
CA LYS A 69 -3.79 23.39 -3.51
C LYS A 69 -2.65 24.06 -2.71
N ASN A 70 -2.05 23.35 -1.75
CA ASN A 70 -0.91 23.83 -0.99
C ASN A 70 0.41 23.64 -1.74
N PHE A 71 0.46 22.67 -2.64
CA PHE A 71 1.63 22.30 -3.40
C PHE A 71 1.30 22.12 -4.88
N ARG A 72 2.31 22.37 -5.72
CA ARG A 72 2.33 21.90 -7.10
C ARG A 72 3.07 20.58 -7.16
N ILE A 73 2.47 19.52 -7.68
CA ILE A 73 3.04 18.17 -7.62
C ILE A 73 3.46 17.73 -9.02
N LEU A 74 4.75 17.49 -9.16
CA LEU A 74 5.36 16.85 -10.32
C LEU A 74 5.63 15.39 -10.02
N LYS A 75 5.62 14.52 -11.02
CA LYS A 75 5.89 13.09 -10.88
C LYS A 75 6.85 12.57 -11.93
N VAL A 76 7.76 11.71 -11.51
CA VAL A 76 8.67 10.95 -12.39
C VAL A 76 8.38 9.47 -12.26
N SER A 77 8.09 8.78 -13.38
CA SER A 77 7.70 7.38 -13.33
C SER A 77 8.87 6.47 -12.93
N PHE A 78 8.52 5.35 -12.30
CA PHE A 78 9.45 4.27 -11.95
C PHE A 78 10.39 3.88 -13.11
N LYS A 79 9.84 3.77 -14.31
CA LYS A 79 10.61 3.42 -15.52
C LYS A 79 11.76 4.38 -15.77
N TRP A 80 11.54 5.69 -15.67
CA TRP A 80 12.58 6.69 -15.91
C TRP A 80 13.60 6.76 -14.79
N GLN A 81 13.16 6.59 -13.52
CA GLN A 81 14.08 6.51 -12.38
C GLN A 81 15.05 5.35 -12.52
N THR A 82 14.54 4.15 -12.78
CA THR A 82 15.37 2.93 -12.93
C THR A 82 16.25 2.98 -14.16
N MET A 83 15.76 3.51 -15.28
CA MET A 83 16.53 3.65 -16.50
C MET A 83 17.77 4.53 -16.27
N LEU A 84 17.66 5.64 -15.57
CA LEU A 84 18.77 6.52 -15.26
C LEU A 84 19.86 5.80 -14.45
N LEU A 85 19.46 5.08 -13.41
CA LEU A 85 20.38 4.33 -12.55
C LEU A 85 21.06 3.17 -13.32
N ALA A 86 20.30 2.50 -14.19
CA ALA A 86 20.80 1.38 -14.98
C ALA A 86 21.93 1.75 -15.98
N LEU A 87 22.13 3.03 -16.26
CA LEU A 87 23.25 3.50 -17.10
C LEU A 87 24.63 3.18 -16.49
N PHE A 88 24.68 3.06 -15.17
CA PHE A 88 25.91 2.84 -14.41
C PHE A 88 26.11 1.38 -13.99
N TRP A 89 25.09 0.57 -14.07
CA TRP A 89 25.19 -0.83 -13.67
C TRP A 89 25.92 -1.67 -14.71
N PRO A 90 26.66 -2.69 -14.27
CA PRO A 90 27.20 -3.70 -15.16
C PRO A 90 26.08 -4.36 -15.96
N SER A 91 26.42 -4.82 -17.17
CA SER A 91 25.44 -5.42 -18.09
C SER A 91 24.77 -6.69 -17.57
N ASN A 92 25.42 -7.38 -16.64
CA ASN A 92 24.90 -8.58 -15.97
C ASN A 92 23.95 -8.29 -14.79
N ILE A 93 23.79 -7.02 -14.41
CA ILE A 93 22.89 -6.60 -13.30
C ILE A 93 21.76 -5.77 -13.88
N SER A 94 20.53 -6.31 -13.81
CA SER A 94 19.35 -5.66 -14.40
C SER A 94 18.60 -4.75 -13.41
N SER A 95 18.83 -4.88 -12.10
CA SER A 95 18.14 -4.09 -11.07
C SER A 95 18.95 -3.95 -9.78
N LEU A 96 18.72 -2.88 -9.02
CA LEU A 96 19.31 -2.68 -7.68
C LEU A 96 18.97 -3.82 -6.71
N SER A 97 17.78 -4.40 -6.84
CA SER A 97 17.35 -5.52 -5.98
C SER A 97 18.19 -6.79 -6.13
N LYS A 98 18.94 -6.91 -7.22
CA LYS A 98 19.90 -8.01 -7.43
C LYS A 98 21.25 -7.77 -6.76
N LEU A 99 21.51 -6.55 -6.29
CA LEU A 99 22.70 -6.21 -5.53
C LEU A 99 22.39 -6.45 -4.04
N LYS A 100 22.65 -7.67 -3.58
CA LYS A 100 22.69 -7.94 -2.13
C LYS A 100 23.57 -6.87 -1.49
N ARG A 101 23.20 -6.33 -0.36
CA ARG A 101 23.95 -5.28 0.37
C ARG A 101 24.10 -3.91 -0.33
N TYR A 102 23.24 -3.57 -1.29
CA TYR A 102 23.34 -2.24 -1.91
C TYR A 102 23.22 -1.10 -0.89
N TYR A 103 22.43 -1.27 0.14
CA TYR A 103 22.20 -0.24 1.17
C TYR A 103 23.32 -0.14 2.21
N ASN A 104 24.06 -1.21 2.45
CA ASN A 104 25.16 -1.27 3.41
C ASN A 104 26.29 -2.17 2.87
N PRO A 105 27.02 -1.69 1.84
CA PRO A 105 28.11 -2.46 1.25
C PRO A 105 29.34 -2.47 2.17
N GLU A 106 30.12 -3.55 2.14
CA GLU A 106 31.43 -3.61 2.76
C GLU A 106 32.43 -2.75 1.97
N ASP A 107 33.48 -2.23 2.65
CA ASP A 107 34.38 -1.21 2.10
C ASP A 107 35.03 -1.55 0.75
N ASN A 108 35.24 -2.80 0.43
CA ASN A 108 35.87 -3.26 -0.80
C ASN A 108 34.89 -3.75 -1.88
N GLU A 109 33.59 -3.65 -1.65
CA GLU A 109 32.61 -4.16 -2.62
C GLU A 109 32.56 -3.30 -3.90
N PRO A 110 32.46 -3.95 -5.09
CA PRO A 110 32.34 -3.23 -6.36
C PRO A 110 31.16 -2.26 -6.44
N VAL A 111 30.11 -2.51 -5.65
CA VAL A 111 28.93 -1.65 -5.57
C VAL A 111 29.26 -0.24 -5.10
N ILE A 112 30.24 -0.05 -4.21
CA ILE A 112 30.68 1.27 -3.74
C ILE A 112 31.17 2.14 -4.90
N LYS A 113 31.96 1.56 -5.82
CA LYS A 113 32.44 2.28 -7.01
C LYS A 113 31.26 2.71 -7.89
N ILE A 114 30.29 1.84 -8.07
CA ILE A 114 29.07 2.14 -8.83
C ILE A 114 28.29 3.26 -8.15
N GLN A 115 28.06 3.18 -6.83
CA GLN A 115 27.37 4.24 -6.07
C GLN A 115 28.07 5.58 -6.18
N LYS A 116 29.40 5.63 -6.06
CA LYS A 116 30.17 6.86 -6.22
C LYS A 116 29.98 7.49 -7.60
N GLN A 117 29.98 6.68 -8.66
CA GLN A 117 29.74 7.15 -10.03
C GLN A 117 28.31 7.68 -10.21
N ILE A 118 27.30 6.92 -9.76
CA ILE A 118 25.89 7.34 -9.78
C ILE A 118 25.73 8.67 -9.05
N ARG A 119 26.18 8.77 -7.82
CA ARG A 119 26.02 9.97 -6.98
C ARG A 119 26.73 11.19 -7.57
N LYS A 120 27.92 11.01 -8.14
CA LYS A 120 28.63 12.09 -8.84
C LYS A 120 27.85 12.63 -10.03
N PHE A 121 27.29 11.76 -10.86
CA PHE A 121 26.45 12.15 -11.99
C PHE A 121 25.15 12.79 -11.50
N MET A 122 24.44 12.13 -10.59
CA MET A 122 23.15 12.59 -10.09
C MET A 122 23.22 13.94 -9.40
N LYS A 123 24.31 14.26 -8.67
CA LYS A 123 24.48 15.60 -8.09
C LYS A 123 24.40 16.72 -9.11
N LYS A 124 25.07 16.55 -10.27
CA LYS A 124 25.03 17.53 -11.35
C LYS A 124 23.65 17.53 -12.04
N PHE A 125 23.16 16.34 -12.35
CA PHE A 125 21.89 16.16 -13.05
C PHE A 125 20.71 16.74 -12.24
N LEU A 126 20.58 16.37 -10.96
CA LEU A 126 19.47 16.81 -10.13
C LEU A 126 19.50 18.31 -9.82
N ARG A 127 20.71 18.90 -9.60
CA ARG A 127 20.80 20.36 -9.46
C ARG A 127 20.23 21.09 -10.66
N SER A 128 20.62 20.66 -11.86
CA SER A 128 20.13 21.28 -13.10
C SER A 128 18.65 21.01 -13.36
N LEU A 129 18.18 19.78 -13.07
CA LEU A 129 16.77 19.41 -13.23
C LEU A 129 15.88 20.17 -12.26
N TYR A 130 16.27 20.22 -10.98
CA TYR A 130 15.49 20.86 -9.93
C TYR A 130 15.42 22.38 -10.10
N SER A 131 16.53 23.01 -10.50
CA SER A 131 16.53 24.43 -10.86
C SER A 131 15.56 24.71 -12.02
N ARG A 132 15.56 23.87 -13.07
CA ARG A 132 14.69 24.02 -14.25
C ARG A 132 13.22 23.82 -13.93
N LEU A 133 12.89 22.93 -12.99
CA LEU A 133 11.51 22.58 -12.59
C LEU A 133 11.05 23.31 -11.33
N ASN A 134 11.88 24.13 -10.71
CA ASN A 134 11.64 24.83 -9.44
C ASN A 134 11.29 23.86 -8.28
N VAL A 135 11.94 22.67 -8.21
CA VAL A 135 11.66 21.65 -7.18
C VAL A 135 12.13 22.13 -5.81
N ASN A 136 11.21 22.18 -4.85
CA ASN A 136 11.47 22.59 -3.47
C ASN A 136 11.62 21.39 -2.52
N CYS A 137 11.00 20.25 -2.82
CA CYS A 137 11.07 19.04 -2.03
C CYS A 137 10.86 17.81 -2.92
N VAL A 138 11.50 16.71 -2.56
CA VAL A 138 11.29 15.40 -3.19
C VAL A 138 10.50 14.53 -2.23
N ILE A 139 9.46 13.84 -2.73
CA ILE A 139 8.63 12.93 -1.93
C ILE A 139 8.67 11.51 -2.49
N GLY A 140 8.73 10.51 -1.62
CA GLY A 140 8.73 9.09 -1.96
C GLY A 140 7.69 8.30 -1.19
N ALA A 141 7.24 7.16 -1.76
CA ALA A 141 6.18 6.33 -1.19
C ALA A 141 6.65 5.36 -0.09
N GLY A 142 7.93 5.16 0.08
CA GLY A 142 8.41 4.20 1.06
C GLY A 142 9.92 4.12 1.21
N ILE A 143 10.34 3.62 2.36
CA ILE A 143 11.74 3.49 2.74
C ILE A 143 12.44 2.37 1.95
N LEU A 144 11.72 1.29 1.67
CA LEU A 144 12.26 0.05 1.11
C LEU A 144 12.32 0.02 -0.43
N TYR A 145 11.99 1.11 -1.09
CA TYR A 145 12.04 1.19 -2.55
C TYR A 145 13.45 1.56 -3.02
N SER A 146 14.17 0.55 -3.49
CA SER A 146 15.59 0.65 -3.86
C SER A 146 15.89 1.73 -4.91
N GLN A 147 14.97 1.94 -5.85
CA GLN A 147 15.12 2.97 -6.89
C GLN A 147 15.04 4.40 -6.35
N ASP A 148 14.35 4.61 -5.21
CA ASP A 148 14.19 5.93 -4.61
C ASP A 148 15.41 6.32 -3.76
N TYR A 149 16.20 5.32 -3.33
CA TYR A 149 17.33 5.52 -2.41
C TYR A 149 18.35 6.52 -2.90
N GLU A 150 18.90 6.34 -4.11
CA GLU A 150 19.90 7.25 -4.66
C GLU A 150 19.33 8.63 -4.99
N TRP A 151 18.09 8.68 -5.47
CA TRP A 151 17.41 9.96 -5.72
C TRP A 151 17.21 10.75 -4.41
N GLY A 152 16.70 10.10 -3.37
CA GLY A 152 16.48 10.73 -2.07
C GLY A 152 17.76 11.19 -1.40
N LEU A 153 18.77 10.30 -1.34
CA LEU A 153 20.07 10.60 -0.75
C LEU A 153 20.75 11.78 -1.44
N VAL A 154 20.79 11.78 -2.79
CA VAL A 154 21.44 12.85 -3.55
C VAL A 154 20.64 14.15 -3.44
N SER A 155 19.30 14.12 -3.51
CA SER A 155 18.47 15.31 -3.34
C SER A 155 18.76 15.99 -2.00
N ASN A 156 18.73 15.24 -0.90
CA ASN A 156 19.03 15.77 0.43
C ASN A 156 20.46 16.33 0.51
N SER A 157 21.44 15.67 -0.12
CA SER A 157 22.85 16.10 -0.14
C SER A 157 23.11 17.40 -0.93
N ILE A 158 22.19 17.83 -1.80
CA ILE A 158 22.28 19.08 -2.58
C ILE A 158 21.36 20.18 -2.07
N GLY A 159 20.79 20.00 -0.89
CA GLY A 159 19.94 20.99 -0.21
C GLY A 159 18.45 20.92 -0.56
N VAL A 160 18.01 19.97 -1.37
CA VAL A 160 16.58 19.74 -1.64
C VAL A 160 16.08 18.59 -0.75
N PRO A 161 15.22 18.86 0.24
CA PRO A 161 14.83 17.86 1.23
C PRO A 161 14.09 16.68 0.58
N TYR A 162 14.37 15.48 1.11
CA TYR A 162 13.66 14.26 0.74
C TYR A 162 12.77 13.81 1.88
N VAL A 163 11.47 13.78 1.65
CA VAL A 163 10.45 13.34 2.60
C VAL A 163 9.85 12.01 2.14
N VAL A 164 9.84 11.02 3.01
CA VAL A 164 9.20 9.73 2.74
C VAL A 164 7.82 9.70 3.37
N MET A 165 6.79 9.53 2.54
CA MET A 165 5.41 9.23 2.94
C MET A 165 5.24 7.71 2.94
N HIS A 166 5.68 7.04 4.01
CA HIS A 166 5.76 5.58 4.05
C HIS A 166 4.38 4.93 4.07
N ARG A 167 4.10 4.06 3.10
CA ARG A 167 2.76 3.45 2.93
C ARG A 167 2.61 2.07 3.56
N GLU A 168 3.68 1.33 3.73
CA GLU A 168 3.66 -0.03 4.26
C GLU A 168 3.68 -0.02 5.80
N ASN A 169 2.58 0.48 6.41
CA ASN A 169 2.52 0.74 7.86
C ASN A 169 1.88 -0.38 8.67
N ILE A 170 1.27 -1.37 8.01
CA ILE A 170 0.54 -2.43 8.70
C ILE A 170 1.38 -3.69 8.70
N TYR A 171 1.90 -4.04 9.84
CA TYR A 171 2.49 -5.35 10.09
C TYR A 171 1.72 -6.04 11.21
N SER A 172 1.10 -7.10 10.84
CA SER A 172 0.48 -8.09 11.69
C SER A 172 0.62 -9.42 10.96
N PRO A 173 0.99 -10.46 11.60
CA PRO A 173 1.26 -10.67 13.04
C PRO A 173 2.59 -10.06 13.54
N THR A 174 2.78 -10.13 14.87
CA THR A 174 3.88 -9.46 15.59
C THR A 174 5.28 -9.87 15.13
N PHE A 175 5.49 -11.09 14.63
CA PHE A 175 6.80 -11.53 14.14
C PHE A 175 7.29 -10.72 12.93
N TYR A 176 6.41 -10.16 12.11
CA TYR A 176 6.79 -9.24 11.04
C TYR A 176 7.46 -7.97 11.58
N LYS A 177 7.11 -7.54 12.80
CA LYS A 177 7.77 -6.40 13.45
C LYS A 177 9.26 -6.64 13.57
N LYS A 178 9.66 -7.81 14.11
CA LYS A 178 11.06 -8.17 14.31
C LYS A 178 11.81 -8.26 12.98
N GLY A 179 11.23 -8.95 12.00
CA GLY A 179 11.81 -9.02 10.64
C GLY A 179 12.01 -7.66 9.99
N LEU A 180 11.04 -6.75 10.16
CA LEU A 180 11.14 -5.39 9.64
C LEU A 180 12.23 -4.57 10.36
N GLN A 181 12.34 -4.70 11.70
CA GLN A 181 13.42 -4.09 12.46
C GLN A 181 14.80 -4.59 12.02
N ASP A 182 14.94 -5.89 11.76
CA ASP A 182 16.18 -6.48 11.30
C ASP A 182 16.58 -5.96 9.91
N ILE A 183 15.62 -5.78 9.01
CA ILE A 183 15.85 -5.15 7.72
C ILE A 183 16.36 -3.72 7.91
N PHE A 184 15.71 -2.92 8.73
CA PHE A 184 16.14 -1.53 8.97
C PHE A 184 17.52 -1.44 9.64
N ARG A 185 17.86 -2.37 10.56
CA ARG A 185 19.20 -2.43 11.18
C ARG A 185 20.30 -2.73 10.16
N GLN A 186 19.98 -3.50 9.11
CA GLN A 186 20.93 -3.84 8.05
C GLN A 186 21.10 -2.73 7.02
N MET A 187 20.23 -1.72 7.01
CA MET A 187 20.33 -0.58 6.12
C MET A 187 21.22 0.52 6.73
N ASN A 188 21.83 1.34 5.87
CA ASN A 188 22.39 2.60 6.31
C ASN A 188 21.31 3.48 6.93
N LYS A 189 21.70 4.33 7.90
CA LYS A 189 20.77 5.32 8.47
C LYS A 189 20.07 6.12 7.39
N PHE A 190 18.86 6.55 7.68
CA PHE A 190 18.05 7.34 6.76
C PHE A 190 18.80 8.62 6.35
N ALA A 191 19.01 8.76 5.05
CA ALA A 191 19.73 9.88 4.45
C ALA A 191 18.82 11.01 3.95
N GLY A 192 17.49 10.86 4.14
CA GLY A 192 16.50 11.90 3.82
C GLY A 192 16.32 12.89 4.96
N GLU A 193 15.38 13.81 4.81
CA GLU A 193 15.07 14.82 5.80
C GLU A 193 14.04 14.35 6.81
N TYR A 194 12.94 13.75 6.32
CA TYR A 194 11.81 13.40 7.17
C TYR A 194 11.07 12.14 6.69
N ILE A 195 10.52 11.38 7.65
CA ILE A 195 9.67 10.22 7.41
C ILE A 195 8.29 10.48 8.01
N ILE A 196 7.25 10.27 7.23
CA ILE A 196 5.86 10.27 7.68
C ILE A 196 5.35 8.83 7.61
N VAL A 197 4.82 8.34 8.72
CA VAL A 197 4.17 7.02 8.84
C VAL A 197 2.72 7.19 9.28
N HIS A 198 1.92 6.12 9.17
CA HIS A 198 0.50 6.21 9.52
C HIS A 198 0.24 6.09 11.03
N ASN A 199 1.02 5.29 11.75
CA ASN A 199 0.73 4.93 13.13
C ASN A 199 1.98 4.89 14.02
N GLU A 200 1.76 4.97 15.33
CA GLU A 200 2.86 4.98 16.33
C GLU A 200 3.62 3.65 16.36
N MET A 201 2.98 2.54 16.00
CA MET A 201 3.62 1.23 15.98
C MET A 201 4.70 1.16 14.90
N MET A 202 4.46 1.69 13.69
CA MET A 202 5.47 1.78 12.64
C MET A 202 6.56 2.78 13.03
N LYS A 203 6.19 3.94 13.59
CA LYS A 203 7.14 4.94 14.07
C LYS A 203 8.11 4.34 15.09
N SER A 204 7.61 3.69 16.15
CA SER A 204 8.44 3.04 17.15
C SER A 204 9.32 1.94 16.55
N THR A 205 8.79 1.13 15.63
CA THR A 205 9.55 0.07 14.96
C THR A 205 10.77 0.61 14.22
N ILE A 206 10.62 1.72 13.52
CA ILE A 206 11.71 2.36 12.76
C ILE A 206 12.71 3.02 13.70
N ILE A 207 12.24 3.71 14.75
CA ILE A 207 13.12 4.32 15.78
C ILE A 207 13.91 3.26 16.53
N ASP A 208 13.26 2.21 17.03
CA ASP A 208 13.87 1.11 17.80
C ASP A 208 14.91 0.33 16.98
N SER A 209 14.81 0.35 15.66
CA SER A 209 15.82 -0.23 14.78
C SER A 209 17.10 0.63 14.69
N GLY A 210 17.07 1.89 15.13
CA GLY A 210 18.16 2.85 14.97
C GLY A 210 18.31 3.42 13.56
N PHE A 211 17.34 3.17 12.66
CA PHE A 211 17.38 3.63 11.27
C PHE A 211 17.21 5.14 11.14
N VAL A 212 16.38 5.74 11.97
CA VAL A 212 16.09 7.18 12.00
C VAL A 212 16.03 7.69 13.43
N SER A 213 16.40 8.93 13.65
CA SER A 213 16.25 9.61 14.93
C SER A 213 14.81 10.11 15.16
N PRO A 214 14.34 10.17 16.42
CA PRO A 214 12.92 10.46 16.74
C PRO A 214 12.39 11.78 16.18
N GLU A 215 13.25 12.80 16.06
CA GLU A 215 12.88 14.12 15.53
C GLU A 215 12.62 14.14 14.02
N LYS A 216 13.05 13.11 13.29
CA LYS A 216 12.91 12.99 11.84
C LYS A 216 11.78 12.07 11.40
N ILE A 217 10.87 11.71 12.30
CA ILE A 217 9.75 10.83 11.98
C ILE A 217 8.50 11.19 12.78
N SER A 218 7.36 11.22 12.11
CA SER A 218 6.04 11.38 12.76
C SER A 218 5.01 10.41 12.25
N SER A 219 4.10 10.01 13.14
CA SER A 219 2.88 9.30 12.77
C SER A 219 1.74 10.31 12.58
N LEU A 220 1.27 10.45 11.34
CA LEU A 220 0.30 11.49 10.98
C LEU A 220 -1.05 10.92 10.52
N GLY A 221 -1.19 9.62 10.49
CA GLY A 221 -2.36 8.94 9.93
C GLY A 221 -2.23 8.65 8.44
N CYS A 222 -3.24 7.97 7.91
CA CYS A 222 -3.31 7.59 6.51
C CYS A 222 -4.10 8.64 5.70
N LEU A 223 -3.41 9.38 4.87
CA LEU A 223 -3.95 10.52 4.11
C LEU A 223 -5.23 10.17 3.32
N ARG A 224 -5.24 9.01 2.65
CA ARG A 224 -6.39 8.55 1.86
C ARG A 224 -7.63 8.17 2.68
N MET A 225 -7.50 8.10 4.01
CA MET A 225 -8.62 7.77 4.89
C MET A 225 -9.39 8.99 5.38
N ASP A 226 -8.87 10.21 5.21
CA ASP A 226 -9.53 11.41 5.71
C ASP A 226 -10.94 11.61 5.17
N GLU A 227 -11.13 11.46 3.86
CA GLU A 227 -12.44 11.58 3.24
C GLU A 227 -13.37 10.46 3.69
N TYR A 228 -12.85 9.23 3.77
CA TYR A 228 -13.61 8.08 4.23
C TYR A 228 -14.07 8.23 5.69
N CYS A 229 -13.19 8.68 6.58
CA CYS A 229 -13.54 8.96 7.98
C CYS A 229 -14.63 10.02 8.08
N ARG A 230 -14.51 11.13 7.35
CA ARG A 230 -15.56 12.18 7.31
C ARG A 230 -16.89 11.65 6.77
N ARG A 231 -16.84 10.82 5.72
CA ARG A 231 -18.04 10.18 5.17
C ARG A 231 -18.73 9.28 6.20
N ILE A 232 -17.99 8.44 6.93
CA ILE A 232 -18.56 7.59 7.99
C ILE A 232 -19.18 8.44 9.11
N GLN A 233 -18.47 9.47 9.56
CA GLN A 233 -19.00 10.37 10.60
C GLN A 233 -20.32 11.04 10.16
N SER A 234 -20.39 11.51 8.91
CA SER A 234 -21.63 12.12 8.37
C SER A 234 -22.78 11.12 8.28
N LEU A 235 -22.51 9.86 7.93
CA LEU A 235 -23.53 8.81 7.90
C LEU A 235 -24.06 8.49 9.30
N ASN A 236 -23.19 8.47 10.31
CA ASN A 236 -23.56 8.21 11.71
C ASN A 236 -24.41 9.35 12.31
N THR A 237 -24.17 10.60 11.89
CA THR A 237 -24.97 11.76 12.35
C THR A 237 -26.34 11.85 11.66
N THR A 238 -26.47 11.29 10.46
CA THR A 238 -27.71 11.35 9.65
C THR A 238 -28.66 10.17 9.89
N THR A 239 -28.39 9.33 10.90
CA THR A 239 -29.17 8.10 11.19
C THR A 239 -30.65 8.32 11.51
N ASN A 240 -31.10 9.57 11.72
CA ASN A 240 -32.52 9.90 11.92
C ASN A 240 -33.37 9.96 10.63
N SER A 241 -32.76 9.76 9.46
CA SER A 241 -33.46 9.82 8.17
C SER A 241 -33.05 8.70 7.20
N ARG A 242 -32.85 7.47 7.70
CA ARG A 242 -32.73 6.32 6.78
C ARG A 242 -34.02 6.23 5.97
N LYS A 243 -33.97 6.75 4.74
CA LYS A 243 -35.00 6.50 3.75
C LYS A 243 -35.10 4.98 3.60
N THR A 244 -36.16 4.43 4.08
CA THR A 244 -36.58 3.01 3.94
C THR A 244 -37.00 2.73 2.50
N GLY A 245 -36.11 3.01 1.55
CA GLY A 245 -36.25 2.47 0.19
C GLY A 245 -35.96 0.98 0.24
N LYS A 246 -36.80 0.17 -0.41
CA LYS A 246 -36.62 -1.28 -0.59
C LYS A 246 -35.40 -1.58 -1.46
N ARG A 247 -34.15 -1.25 -0.99
CA ARG A 247 -32.97 -1.79 -1.68
C ARG A 247 -32.77 -3.25 -1.29
N ARG A 248 -32.25 -4.06 -2.19
CA ARG A 248 -31.76 -5.40 -1.84
C ARG A 248 -30.68 -5.30 -0.78
N LYS A 249 -30.71 -6.19 0.21
CA LYS A 249 -29.61 -6.35 1.15
C LYS A 249 -28.36 -6.86 0.41
N LYS A 250 -27.19 -6.48 0.91
CA LYS A 250 -25.92 -6.78 0.25
C LYS A 250 -24.94 -7.40 1.24
N VAL A 251 -24.35 -8.53 0.85
CA VAL A 251 -23.21 -9.16 1.48
C VAL A 251 -21.98 -8.94 0.62
N THR A 252 -20.91 -8.41 1.17
CA THR A 252 -19.63 -8.30 0.47
C THR A 252 -18.57 -9.15 1.15
N PHE A 253 -18.01 -10.07 0.39
CA PHE A 253 -16.83 -10.85 0.79
C PHE A 253 -15.58 -10.27 0.15
N PHE A 254 -14.70 -9.69 0.97
CA PHE A 254 -13.35 -9.29 0.55
C PHE A 254 -12.46 -10.52 0.52
N SER A 255 -12.29 -11.07 -0.66
CA SER A 255 -11.53 -12.29 -0.90
C SER A 255 -10.06 -12.14 -0.50
N PHE A 256 -9.45 -13.26 -0.15
CA PHE A 256 -8.04 -13.42 0.17
C PHE A 256 -7.39 -14.44 -0.80
N THR A 257 -6.06 -14.52 -0.84
CA THR A 257 -5.38 -15.61 -1.54
C THR A 257 -5.04 -16.71 -0.55
N TYR A 258 -5.01 -17.97 -0.99
CA TYR A 258 -4.61 -19.10 -0.15
C TYR A 258 -3.19 -18.93 0.45
N ALA A 259 -2.31 -18.16 -0.20
CA ALA A 259 -0.98 -17.83 0.31
C ALA A 259 -0.96 -16.56 1.19
N SER A 260 -2.13 -16.09 1.69
CA SER A 260 -2.23 -14.86 2.47
C SER A 260 -1.31 -14.90 3.69
N SER A 261 -0.45 -13.89 3.81
CA SER A 261 0.53 -13.73 4.90
C SER A 261 1.65 -14.79 4.99
N ILE A 262 1.57 -15.92 4.30
CA ILE A 262 2.56 -17.00 4.35
C ILE A 262 3.71 -16.76 3.36
N LYS A 263 3.43 -16.17 2.20
CA LYS A 263 4.44 -15.87 1.17
C LYS A 263 4.72 -14.38 1.07
N SER A 264 5.29 -13.79 2.10
CA SER A 264 5.92 -12.48 1.94
C SER A 264 7.36 -12.65 1.46
N LYS A 265 7.62 -12.42 0.19
CA LYS A 265 8.99 -12.41 -0.38
C LYS A 265 9.91 -11.36 0.25
N SER A 266 9.36 -10.44 1.01
CA SER A 266 10.09 -9.33 1.64
C SER A 266 10.56 -9.63 3.06
N TYR A 267 10.01 -10.66 3.67
CA TYR A 267 10.37 -11.08 5.02
C TYR A 267 10.72 -12.56 4.90
N ASP A 268 11.96 -12.90 5.21
CA ASP A 268 12.35 -14.31 5.30
C ASP A 268 11.38 -14.98 6.28
N CYS A 269 10.44 -15.75 5.72
CA CYS A 269 9.60 -16.62 6.52
C CYS A 269 10.57 -17.66 7.10
N PRO A 270 10.79 -17.69 8.43
CA PRO A 270 11.78 -18.58 9.02
C PRO A 270 11.42 -20.07 8.85
N ASP A 271 10.21 -20.36 8.38
CA ASP A 271 9.76 -21.72 8.11
C ASP A 271 9.99 -22.09 6.64
N GLU A 272 11.08 -22.79 6.36
CA GLU A 272 11.36 -23.38 5.04
C GLU A 272 10.23 -24.30 4.55
N HIS A 273 9.42 -24.84 5.45
CA HIS A 273 8.29 -25.72 5.16
C HIS A 273 7.26 -25.04 4.25
N PHE A 274 6.88 -23.79 4.51
CA PHE A 274 5.90 -23.03 3.73
C PHE A 274 6.47 -22.40 2.46
N SER A 275 7.78 -22.30 2.33
CA SER A 275 8.40 -21.65 1.16
C SER A 275 8.53 -22.56 -0.06
N LYS A 276 8.49 -23.89 0.12
CA LYS A 276 8.78 -24.88 -0.91
C LYS A 276 7.55 -25.62 -1.43
N ASN A 277 6.45 -25.68 -0.67
CA ASN A 277 5.24 -26.42 -1.07
C ASN A 277 4.18 -25.49 -1.66
N ARG A 278 3.73 -25.78 -2.90
CA ARG A 278 2.56 -25.14 -3.52
C ARG A 278 1.25 -25.46 -2.78
N ASP A 279 1.24 -26.55 -2.02
CA ASP A 279 0.09 -27.08 -1.30
C ASP A 279 -0.01 -26.58 0.15
N SER A 280 0.78 -25.59 0.53
CA SER A 280 0.74 -24.97 1.85
C SER A 280 0.09 -23.59 1.78
N GLY A 281 -0.87 -23.37 2.66
CA GLY A 281 -1.61 -22.12 2.77
C GLY A 281 -3.01 -22.37 3.33
N PHE A 282 -3.88 -21.40 3.16
CA PHE A 282 -5.29 -21.44 3.54
C PHE A 282 -6.13 -21.95 2.36
N ILE A 283 -5.87 -23.17 1.90
CA ILE A 283 -6.45 -23.72 0.65
C ILE A 283 -7.88 -24.15 0.88
N ASP A 284 -8.12 -24.96 1.91
CA ASP A 284 -9.46 -25.46 2.24
C ASP A 284 -10.35 -24.28 2.71
N LEU A 285 -9.82 -23.40 3.53
CA LEU A 285 -10.53 -22.17 3.93
C LEU A 285 -10.90 -21.32 2.73
N PHE A 286 -9.98 -21.14 1.77
CA PHE A 286 -10.25 -20.37 0.55
C PHE A 286 -11.39 -21.02 -0.25
N GLU A 287 -11.32 -22.32 -0.45
CA GLU A 287 -12.32 -23.07 -1.20
C GLU A 287 -13.67 -23.02 -0.51
N HIS A 288 -13.75 -23.37 0.77
CA HIS A 288 -15.00 -23.45 1.51
C HIS A 288 -15.70 -22.11 1.66
N VAL A 289 -14.96 -21.03 1.94
CA VAL A 289 -15.57 -19.70 2.07
C VAL A 289 -16.14 -19.20 0.76
N HIS A 290 -15.43 -19.40 -0.39
CA HIS A 290 -15.95 -19.01 -1.69
C HIS A 290 -17.17 -19.83 -2.08
N ALA A 291 -17.15 -21.15 -1.83
CA ALA A 291 -18.29 -22.05 -2.07
C ALA A 291 -19.50 -21.65 -1.22
N SER A 292 -19.31 -21.34 0.07
CA SER A 292 -20.39 -20.86 0.97
C SER A 292 -21.03 -19.56 0.47
N ILE A 293 -20.25 -18.59 -0.01
CA ILE A 293 -20.82 -17.36 -0.56
C ILE A 293 -21.68 -17.65 -1.80
N ALA A 294 -21.24 -18.55 -2.68
CA ALA A 294 -22.04 -18.95 -3.86
C ALA A 294 -23.32 -19.71 -3.45
N GLN A 295 -23.22 -20.62 -2.48
CA GLN A 295 -24.37 -21.35 -1.93
C GLN A 295 -25.38 -20.40 -1.31
N LEU A 296 -24.92 -19.46 -0.48
CA LEU A 296 -25.78 -18.43 0.13
C LEU A 296 -26.48 -17.57 -0.93
N ALA A 297 -25.80 -17.23 -2.01
CA ALA A 297 -26.40 -16.47 -3.12
C ALA A 297 -27.53 -17.26 -3.78
N ILE A 298 -27.37 -18.55 -4.04
CA ILE A 298 -28.40 -19.41 -4.60
C ILE A 298 -29.63 -19.52 -3.67
N GLN A 299 -29.38 -19.65 -2.37
CA GLN A 299 -30.44 -19.83 -1.37
C GLN A 299 -31.19 -18.54 -1.05
N ASN A 300 -30.58 -17.36 -1.25
CA ASN A 300 -31.12 -16.05 -0.85
C ASN A 300 -31.19 -15.10 -2.04
N LYS A 301 -32.09 -15.35 -2.99
CA LYS A 301 -32.22 -14.62 -4.26
C LYS A 301 -32.56 -13.13 -4.11
N ASP A 302 -33.10 -12.72 -2.97
CA ASP A 302 -33.43 -11.32 -2.61
C ASP A 302 -32.24 -10.54 -2.06
N VAL A 303 -31.11 -11.20 -1.82
CA VAL A 303 -29.85 -10.61 -1.32
C VAL A 303 -28.83 -10.55 -2.46
N GLU A 304 -28.09 -9.45 -2.55
CA GLU A 304 -26.96 -9.28 -3.46
C GLU A 304 -25.67 -9.75 -2.79
N PHE A 305 -24.91 -10.60 -3.47
CA PHE A 305 -23.60 -11.08 -2.98
C PHE A 305 -22.49 -10.58 -3.90
N VAL A 306 -21.42 -10.05 -3.29
CA VAL A 306 -20.26 -9.55 -4.01
C VAL A 306 -19.00 -10.22 -3.47
N ILE A 307 -18.25 -10.88 -4.34
CA ILE A 307 -16.88 -11.33 -4.04
C ILE A 307 -15.92 -10.31 -4.64
N LYS A 308 -15.13 -9.68 -3.78
CA LYS A 308 -14.19 -8.63 -4.15
C LYS A 308 -12.73 -9.09 -3.96
N PRO A 309 -12.04 -9.61 -4.98
CA PRO A 309 -10.59 -9.80 -4.93
C PRO A 309 -9.86 -8.45 -4.96
N LYS A 310 -8.62 -8.41 -4.48
CA LYS A 310 -7.81 -7.20 -4.49
C LYS A 310 -7.37 -6.79 -5.89
N TRP A 311 -7.09 -7.78 -6.75
CA TRP A 311 -6.67 -7.61 -8.14
C TRP A 311 -7.40 -8.62 -9.04
N GLY A 312 -7.46 -8.33 -10.33
CA GLY A 312 -7.91 -9.25 -11.36
C GLY A 312 -6.85 -10.31 -11.75
N GLY A 313 -7.01 -10.87 -12.97
CA GLY A 313 -6.09 -11.87 -13.49
C GLY A 313 -6.11 -13.17 -12.69
N LYS A 314 -4.93 -13.72 -12.42
CA LYS A 314 -4.78 -15.04 -11.77
C LYS A 314 -5.62 -15.24 -10.49
N TRP A 315 -5.90 -14.19 -9.75
CA TRP A 315 -6.76 -14.29 -8.57
C TRP A 315 -8.22 -14.57 -8.94
N MET A 316 -8.71 -13.95 -10.01
CA MET A 316 -10.04 -14.25 -10.55
C MET A 316 -10.10 -15.70 -11.03
N ASP A 317 -9.08 -16.15 -11.78
CA ASP A 317 -8.99 -17.53 -12.27
C ASP A 317 -9.03 -18.54 -11.12
N GLU A 318 -8.37 -18.25 -9.98
CA GLU A 318 -8.40 -19.08 -8.77
C GLU A 318 -9.79 -19.15 -8.13
N ILE A 319 -10.51 -18.02 -8.06
CA ILE A 319 -11.88 -17.97 -7.53
C ILE A 319 -12.82 -18.78 -8.44
N GLU A 320 -12.77 -18.55 -9.73
CA GLU A 320 -13.60 -19.27 -10.70
C GLU A 320 -13.32 -20.79 -10.68
N TYR A 321 -12.04 -21.16 -10.54
CA TYR A 321 -11.64 -22.56 -10.43
C TYR A 321 -12.30 -23.26 -9.23
N VAL A 322 -12.21 -22.68 -8.02
CA VAL A 322 -12.75 -23.32 -6.82
C VAL A 322 -14.28 -23.34 -6.83
N LEU A 323 -14.95 -22.32 -7.38
CA LEU A 323 -16.39 -22.31 -7.53
C LEU A 323 -16.84 -23.43 -8.48
N ASN A 324 -16.23 -23.55 -9.67
CA ASN A 324 -16.53 -24.60 -10.63
C ASN A 324 -16.25 -26.00 -10.07
N LYS A 325 -15.15 -26.19 -9.33
CA LYS A 325 -14.80 -27.45 -8.66
C LYS A 325 -15.91 -27.90 -7.70
N ASN A 326 -16.57 -26.95 -7.03
CA ASN A 326 -17.67 -27.20 -6.10
C ASN A 326 -19.05 -27.19 -6.77
N GLY A 327 -19.10 -27.20 -8.10
CA GLY A 327 -20.34 -27.28 -8.88
C GLY A 327 -21.07 -25.95 -9.04
N TYR A 328 -20.50 -24.83 -8.60
CA TYR A 328 -21.07 -23.50 -8.78
C TYR A 328 -20.56 -22.86 -10.06
N LYS A 329 -21.47 -22.43 -10.92
CA LYS A 329 -21.17 -21.65 -12.12
C LYS A 329 -21.56 -20.20 -11.88
N PRO A 330 -20.60 -19.30 -11.63
CA PRO A 330 -20.90 -17.90 -11.24
C PRO A 330 -21.82 -17.19 -12.24
N GLU A 331 -21.67 -17.48 -13.53
CA GLU A 331 -22.47 -16.92 -14.61
C GLU A 331 -23.96 -17.29 -14.54
N ASN A 332 -24.30 -18.35 -13.77
CA ASN A 332 -25.69 -18.81 -13.58
C ASN A 332 -26.29 -18.37 -12.24
N ILE A 333 -25.61 -17.52 -11.47
CA ILE A 333 -26.06 -17.02 -10.16
C ILE A 333 -26.32 -15.52 -10.28
N ASP A 334 -27.56 -15.15 -10.62
CA ASP A 334 -27.96 -13.77 -10.97
C ASP A 334 -27.65 -12.71 -9.91
N ASN A 335 -27.57 -13.09 -8.64
CA ASN A 335 -27.33 -12.20 -7.51
C ASN A 335 -25.92 -12.32 -6.93
N LEU A 336 -24.98 -12.97 -7.64
CA LEU A 336 -23.57 -13.06 -7.30
C LEU A 336 -22.73 -12.27 -8.31
N THR A 337 -21.93 -11.34 -7.83
CA THR A 337 -20.98 -10.57 -8.64
C THR A 337 -19.56 -10.82 -8.14
N ILE A 338 -18.63 -11.14 -9.05
CA ILE A 338 -17.21 -11.26 -8.75
C ILE A 338 -16.47 -10.14 -9.50
N THR A 339 -15.89 -9.19 -8.79
CA THR A 339 -15.27 -8.03 -9.44
C THR A 339 -14.10 -7.42 -8.66
N PRO A 340 -12.95 -7.14 -9.31
CA PRO A 340 -11.85 -6.38 -8.72
C PRO A 340 -12.02 -4.86 -8.84
N ASP A 341 -12.93 -4.37 -9.70
CA ASP A 341 -12.89 -3.00 -10.20
C ASP A 341 -13.67 -1.99 -9.34
N VAL A 342 -14.51 -2.47 -8.41
CA VAL A 342 -15.28 -1.59 -7.52
C VAL A 342 -14.41 -1.11 -6.36
N ASN A 343 -14.58 0.14 -5.97
CA ASN A 343 -13.91 0.72 -4.81
C ASN A 343 -14.30 -0.02 -3.51
N ALA A 344 -13.31 -0.41 -2.70
CA ALA A 344 -13.54 -1.17 -1.48
C ALA A 344 -14.36 -0.39 -0.44
N GLN A 345 -14.12 0.92 -0.28
CA GLN A 345 -14.83 1.77 0.68
C GLN A 345 -16.30 1.96 0.28
N ASP A 346 -16.59 2.06 -1.01
CA ASP A 346 -17.97 2.13 -1.50
C ASP A 346 -18.72 0.82 -1.27
N LEU A 347 -18.04 -0.32 -1.45
CA LEU A 347 -18.61 -1.62 -1.10
C LEU A 347 -18.87 -1.75 0.39
N ILE A 348 -17.93 -1.34 1.25
CA ILE A 348 -18.10 -1.36 2.71
C ILE A 348 -19.32 -0.56 3.11
N VAL A 349 -19.41 0.70 2.64
CA VAL A 349 -20.55 1.57 2.96
C VAL A 349 -21.88 1.02 2.42
N GLY A 350 -21.87 0.45 1.22
CA GLY A 350 -23.05 -0.10 0.56
C GLY A 350 -23.49 -1.47 1.05
N SER A 351 -22.69 -2.16 1.86
CA SER A 351 -22.99 -3.50 2.38
C SER A 351 -23.85 -3.47 3.63
N ASP A 352 -24.57 -4.56 3.88
CA ASP A 352 -25.28 -4.83 5.14
C ASP A 352 -24.48 -5.80 6.01
N VAL A 353 -23.72 -6.72 5.41
CA VAL A 353 -22.79 -7.63 6.10
C VAL A 353 -21.48 -7.66 5.29
N ILE A 354 -20.37 -7.70 5.99
CA ILE A 354 -19.03 -7.78 5.42
C ILE A 354 -18.38 -9.09 5.87
N CYS A 355 -17.82 -9.83 4.93
CA CYS A 355 -17.02 -11.02 5.21
C CYS A 355 -15.58 -10.76 4.76
N SER A 356 -14.59 -11.16 5.56
CA SER A 356 -13.19 -11.00 5.18
C SER A 356 -12.28 -11.89 6.02
N PHE A 357 -11.10 -12.25 5.48
CA PHE A 357 -10.07 -12.99 6.20
C PHE A 357 -8.69 -12.41 5.91
N GLY A 358 -7.94 -12.08 6.97
CA GLY A 358 -6.53 -11.64 6.86
C GLY A 358 -6.28 -10.40 6.01
N SER A 359 -7.32 -9.66 5.63
CA SER A 359 -7.25 -8.46 4.79
C SER A 359 -7.17 -7.19 5.63
N THR A 360 -6.40 -6.20 5.16
CA THR A 360 -6.40 -4.85 5.76
C THR A 360 -7.73 -4.13 5.58
N THR A 361 -8.60 -4.59 4.68
CA THR A 361 -9.95 -4.06 4.48
C THR A 361 -10.83 -4.24 5.73
N ILE A 362 -10.53 -5.23 6.58
CA ILE A 362 -11.20 -5.40 7.88
C ILE A 362 -11.06 -4.13 8.72
N LEU A 363 -9.89 -3.49 8.70
CA LEU A 363 -9.65 -2.25 9.46
C LEU A 363 -10.48 -1.09 8.91
N GLU A 364 -10.64 -1.00 7.60
CA GLU A 364 -11.49 0.02 6.96
C GLU A 364 -12.98 -0.23 7.26
N ALA A 365 -13.40 -1.51 7.28
CA ALA A 365 -14.75 -1.90 7.65
C ALA A 365 -15.04 -1.68 9.15
N ALA A 366 -14.03 -1.81 10.02
CA ALA A 366 -14.18 -1.71 11.47
C ALA A 366 -14.78 -0.38 11.95
N ILE A 367 -14.56 0.72 11.20
CA ILE A 367 -15.12 2.03 11.56
C ILE A 367 -16.57 2.25 11.13
N THR A 368 -17.21 1.24 10.56
CA THR A 368 -18.62 1.26 10.19
C THR A 368 -19.47 0.48 11.20
N ASP A 369 -20.76 0.78 11.23
CA ASP A 369 -21.77 0.06 12.01
C ASP A 369 -22.12 -1.33 11.46
N LYS A 370 -21.36 -1.83 10.48
CA LYS A 370 -21.65 -3.08 9.78
C LYS A 370 -21.14 -4.30 10.56
N PRO A 371 -21.92 -5.40 10.60
CA PRO A 371 -21.41 -6.70 11.02
C PRO A 371 -20.26 -7.14 10.15
N ILE A 372 -19.22 -7.68 10.79
CA ILE A 372 -18.05 -8.22 10.10
C ILE A 372 -17.88 -9.67 10.51
N VAL A 373 -18.08 -10.60 9.57
CA VAL A 373 -17.94 -12.04 9.79
C VAL A 373 -16.59 -12.52 9.31
N ILE A 374 -15.84 -13.17 10.20
CA ILE A 374 -14.50 -13.68 9.92
C ILE A 374 -14.51 -15.21 10.00
N PRO A 375 -14.19 -15.93 8.92
CA PRO A 375 -14.04 -17.37 8.96
C PRO A 375 -12.77 -17.76 9.75
N ASN A 376 -12.90 -18.70 10.67
CA ASN A 376 -11.83 -19.20 11.53
C ASN A 376 -11.91 -20.73 11.67
N PHE A 377 -12.05 -21.41 10.57
CA PHE A 377 -12.11 -22.88 10.48
C PHE A 377 -11.01 -23.39 9.53
N ASP A 378 -11.00 -24.68 9.24
CA ASP A 378 -9.95 -25.33 8.44
C ASP A 378 -8.56 -24.91 8.92
N GLU A 379 -7.67 -24.50 8.02
CA GLU A 379 -6.31 -24.09 8.39
C GLU A 379 -6.28 -22.87 9.34
N ALA A 380 -7.30 -22.01 9.32
CA ALA A 380 -7.34 -20.84 10.21
C ALA A 380 -7.54 -21.23 11.68
N SER A 381 -8.13 -22.39 11.97
CA SER A 381 -8.27 -22.94 13.32
C SER A 381 -7.04 -23.69 13.80
N ASN A 382 -6.13 -24.07 12.89
CA ASN A 382 -4.91 -24.80 13.22
C ASN A 382 -3.88 -23.86 13.87
N PRO A 383 -3.37 -24.21 15.09
CA PRO A 383 -2.37 -23.40 15.80
C PRO A 383 -1.10 -23.09 14.98
N GLU A 384 -0.66 -24.00 14.10
CA GLU A 384 0.51 -23.78 13.25
C GLU A 384 0.32 -22.61 12.27
N TYR A 385 -0.90 -22.38 11.80
CA TYR A 385 -1.26 -21.30 10.90
C TYR A 385 -1.60 -20.00 11.62
N SER A 386 -1.96 -20.07 12.90
CA SER A 386 -2.42 -18.91 13.69
C SER A 386 -1.44 -17.74 13.66
N LYS A 387 -0.13 -18.03 13.71
CA LYS A 387 0.93 -17.00 13.66
C LYS A 387 0.96 -16.19 12.35
N TYR A 388 0.35 -16.69 11.27
CA TYR A 388 0.30 -16.00 9.97
C TYR A 388 -0.98 -15.20 9.76
N ILE A 389 -1.98 -15.38 10.62
CA ILE A 389 -3.28 -14.69 10.48
C ILE A 389 -3.14 -13.26 10.96
N ARG A 390 -3.42 -12.33 10.07
CA ARG A 390 -3.39 -10.89 10.40
C ARG A 390 -4.49 -10.56 11.38
N PHE A 391 -4.17 -9.76 12.38
CA PHE A 391 -5.10 -9.25 13.39
C PHE A 391 -5.79 -10.34 14.23
N LYS A 392 -5.22 -11.55 14.31
CA LYS A 392 -5.81 -12.67 15.04
C LYS A 392 -6.14 -12.32 16.50
N ASP A 393 -5.24 -11.58 17.16
CA ASP A 393 -5.40 -11.16 18.56
C ASP A 393 -6.56 -10.15 18.75
N GLU A 394 -7.05 -9.56 17.67
CA GLU A 394 -8.12 -8.56 17.67
C GLU A 394 -9.47 -9.14 17.18
N TYR A 395 -9.53 -10.44 16.89
CA TYR A 395 -10.73 -11.05 16.30
C TYR A 395 -11.94 -11.04 17.22
N ASN A 396 -11.74 -10.95 18.54
CA ASN A 396 -12.80 -10.94 19.55
C ASN A 396 -13.78 -9.74 19.47
N ILE A 397 -13.50 -8.76 18.61
CA ILE A 397 -14.39 -7.62 18.33
C ILE A 397 -15.23 -7.82 17.05
N PHE A 398 -15.16 -8.99 16.44
CA PHE A 398 -15.87 -9.36 15.23
C PHE A 398 -16.67 -10.65 15.43
N ASP A 399 -17.54 -10.97 14.49
CA ASP A 399 -18.28 -12.23 14.49
C ASP A 399 -17.40 -13.34 13.92
N ILE A 400 -17.02 -14.30 14.73
CA ILE A 400 -16.11 -15.38 14.37
C ILE A 400 -16.89 -16.65 14.07
N ALA A 401 -16.68 -17.20 12.88
CA ALA A 401 -17.26 -18.48 12.48
C ALA A 401 -16.20 -19.59 12.58
N ASN A 402 -16.46 -20.63 13.38
CA ASN A 402 -15.53 -21.73 13.61
C ASN A 402 -15.85 -22.99 12.78
N SER A 403 -16.85 -22.90 11.93
CA SER A 403 -17.20 -23.92 10.93
C SER A 403 -17.86 -23.27 9.71
N VAL A 404 -17.95 -24.03 8.61
CA VAL A 404 -18.65 -23.63 7.39
C VAL A 404 -20.12 -23.29 7.69
N SER A 405 -20.81 -24.17 8.43
CA SER A 405 -22.22 -23.94 8.79
C SER A 405 -22.41 -22.72 9.67
N GLU A 406 -21.54 -22.50 10.66
CA GLU A 406 -21.56 -21.29 11.50
C GLU A 406 -21.31 -20.01 10.69
N PHE A 407 -20.43 -20.07 9.68
CA PHE A 407 -20.19 -18.95 8.78
C PHE A 407 -21.47 -18.57 8.01
N GLU A 408 -22.13 -19.55 7.42
CA GLU A 408 -23.37 -19.35 6.68
C GLU A 408 -24.50 -18.83 7.59
N GLU A 409 -24.67 -19.43 8.75
CA GLU A 409 -25.65 -18.99 9.75
C GLU A 409 -25.40 -17.56 10.24
N LEU A 410 -24.16 -17.20 10.55
CA LEU A 410 -23.78 -15.85 11.01
C LEU A 410 -24.08 -14.81 9.92
N VAL A 411 -23.73 -15.08 8.66
CA VAL A 411 -24.00 -14.15 7.56
C VAL A 411 -25.51 -13.86 7.46
N ILE A 412 -26.34 -14.91 7.48
CA ILE A 412 -27.81 -14.76 7.38
C ILE A 412 -28.40 -14.13 8.63
N ASN A 413 -27.91 -14.49 9.82
CA ASN A 413 -28.37 -13.90 11.07
C ASN A 413 -28.04 -12.40 11.12
N ARG A 414 -26.83 -12.02 10.70
CA ARG A 414 -26.41 -10.61 10.68
C ARG A 414 -27.12 -9.78 9.62
N LEU A 415 -27.61 -10.36 8.54
CA LEU A 415 -28.54 -9.69 7.64
C LEU A 415 -29.87 -9.34 8.32
N LYS A 416 -30.35 -10.16 9.26
CA LYS A 416 -31.58 -9.93 10.01
C LYS A 416 -31.37 -9.01 11.22
N ASN A 417 -30.24 -9.21 11.91
CA ASN A 417 -29.87 -8.54 13.16
C ASN A 417 -28.52 -7.80 13.00
N PRO A 418 -28.48 -6.66 12.30
CA PRO A 418 -27.24 -5.99 11.92
C PRO A 418 -26.59 -5.18 13.05
N GLU A 419 -27.21 -5.12 14.22
CA GLU A 419 -26.75 -4.26 15.30
C GLU A 419 -25.38 -4.66 15.84
N VAL A 420 -24.49 -3.67 15.99
CA VAL A 420 -23.19 -3.77 16.62
C VAL A 420 -23.23 -2.90 17.89
N SER A 421 -22.86 -3.47 19.03
CA SER A 421 -22.92 -2.74 20.30
C SER A 421 -21.94 -1.56 20.32
N GLU A 422 -22.28 -0.52 21.10
CA GLU A 422 -21.44 0.66 21.23
C GLU A 422 -20.04 0.33 21.79
N ASP A 423 -19.94 -0.56 22.78
CA ASP A 423 -18.67 -1.06 23.30
C ASP A 423 -17.80 -1.71 22.21
N CYS A 424 -18.41 -2.52 21.36
CA CYS A 424 -17.74 -3.12 20.22
C CYS A 424 -17.26 -2.05 19.22
N MET A 425 -18.09 -1.03 18.95
CA MET A 425 -17.72 0.07 18.06
C MET A 425 -16.54 0.88 18.60
N GLN A 426 -16.50 1.17 19.89
CA GLN A 426 -15.35 1.86 20.51
C GLN A 426 -14.06 1.05 20.36
N LYS A 427 -14.10 -0.25 20.56
CA LYS A 427 -12.95 -1.14 20.35
C LYS A 427 -12.52 -1.18 18.88
N ARG A 428 -13.47 -1.17 17.94
CA ARG A 428 -13.20 -1.12 16.50
C ARG A 428 -12.57 0.21 16.07
N TYR A 429 -13.01 1.34 16.62
CA TYR A 429 -12.37 2.64 16.40
C TYR A 429 -10.93 2.65 16.92
N ALA A 430 -10.70 2.13 18.13
CA ALA A 430 -9.35 2.00 18.69
C ALA A 430 -8.44 1.11 17.82
N LEU A 431 -8.98 0.03 17.25
CA LEU A 431 -8.28 -0.83 16.31
C LEU A 431 -7.87 -0.07 15.04
N PHE A 432 -8.78 0.70 14.45
CA PHE A 432 -8.50 1.51 13.28
C PHE A 432 -7.43 2.57 13.56
N GLU A 433 -7.52 3.27 14.69
CA GLU A 433 -6.52 4.25 15.08
C GLU A 433 -5.15 3.65 15.35
N LYS A 434 -5.10 2.46 15.95
CA LYS A 434 -3.87 1.70 16.20
C LYS A 434 -3.10 1.40 14.90
N TYR A 435 -3.80 1.04 13.83
CA TYR A 435 -3.16 0.53 12.61
C TYR A 435 -3.20 1.47 11.41
N VAL A 436 -4.18 2.36 11.32
CA VAL A 436 -4.48 3.08 10.07
C VAL A 436 -4.39 4.59 10.24
N SER A 437 -5.34 5.21 10.95
CA SER A 437 -5.46 6.66 11.04
C SER A 437 -6.41 7.08 12.16
N SER A 438 -6.31 8.34 12.58
CA SER A 438 -7.31 8.91 13.48
C SER A 438 -8.67 9.07 12.79
N MET A 439 -9.74 8.82 13.55
CA MET A 439 -11.11 9.08 13.11
C MET A 439 -11.38 10.56 12.83
N ALA A 440 -10.53 11.48 13.31
CA ALA A 440 -10.70 12.92 13.06
C ALA A 440 -10.60 13.31 11.58
N GLY A 441 -10.05 12.45 10.70
CA GLY A 441 -9.95 12.69 9.26
C GLY A 441 -9.17 13.96 8.91
N ASN A 442 -8.07 14.23 9.61
CA ASN A 442 -7.25 15.44 9.52
C ASN A 442 -5.76 15.17 9.22
N ALA A 443 -5.46 14.02 8.64
CA ALA A 443 -4.09 13.68 8.26
C ALA A 443 -3.54 14.67 7.23
N LEU A 444 -4.36 15.12 6.27
CA LEU A 444 -3.95 16.08 5.23
C LEU A 444 -3.34 17.34 5.82
N ASP A 445 -3.98 17.97 6.80
CA ASP A 445 -3.49 19.20 7.40
C ASP A 445 -2.14 19.01 8.09
N LYS A 446 -1.96 17.84 8.74
CA LYS A 446 -0.70 17.47 9.40
C LYS A 446 0.42 17.24 8.37
N TYR A 447 0.12 16.56 7.25
CA TYR A 447 1.08 16.35 6.16
C TYR A 447 1.50 17.68 5.54
N VAL A 448 0.54 18.55 5.22
CA VAL A 448 0.81 19.89 4.67
C VAL A 448 1.70 20.69 5.61
N LYS A 449 1.39 20.69 6.91
CA LYS A 449 2.20 21.39 7.93
C LYS A 449 3.64 20.89 7.95
N VAL A 450 3.85 19.56 8.06
CA VAL A 450 5.20 18.96 8.16
C VAL A 450 5.99 19.18 6.87
N ILE A 451 5.41 18.95 5.69
CA ILE A 451 6.12 19.16 4.42
C ILE A 451 6.49 20.63 4.24
N SER A 452 5.58 21.55 4.57
CA SER A 452 5.87 22.99 4.51
C SER A 452 6.97 23.42 5.47
N GLN A 453 6.99 22.87 6.70
CA GLN A 453 8.04 23.12 7.67
C GLN A 453 9.40 22.65 7.15
N VAL A 454 9.49 21.42 6.65
CA VAL A 454 10.72 20.85 6.08
C VAL A 454 11.25 21.68 4.89
N ILE A 455 10.38 22.22 4.06
CA ILE A 455 10.76 23.11 2.95
C ILE A 455 11.34 24.44 3.50
N ASN A 456 10.71 25.01 4.52
CA ASN A 456 11.11 26.32 5.06
C ASN A 456 12.42 26.25 5.85
N GLU A 457 12.67 25.16 6.56
CA GLU A 457 13.94 24.96 7.32
C GLU A 457 15.17 24.79 6.41
N ARG A 458 14.97 24.53 5.12
CA ARG A 458 16.02 24.35 4.11
C ARG A 458 16.20 25.55 3.17
N ARG A 459 15.33 26.57 3.25
CA ARG A 459 15.46 27.86 2.57
C ARG A 459 16.36 28.81 3.35
#